data_37eec287dd8bafbdac2920b84394c5d4
#
_entry.id   37eec287dd8bafbdac2920b84394c5d4
#
_cell.length_a   1.000
_cell.length_b   1.000
_cell.length_c   1.000
_cell.angle_alpha   90.00
_cell.angle_beta   90.00
_cell.angle_gamma   90.00
#
_symmetry.space_group_name_H-M   'P 1'
#
loop_
_entity.id
_entity.type
_entity.pdbx_description
1 polymer ?
#
loop_
_entity_poly.entity_id
_entity_poly.type
_entity_poly.pdbx_seq_one_letter_code
_entity_poly.pdbx_strand_id
1 'polypeptide(L)'
;VLRAAALFAKLTILILKVATMRVNWKTYNSGKFYDEIISSPGYARKPARGLASYLRSLTHGELLEKKTAADLAIKTMGISFTVYSDAGNIDREWPFDIIPRIIAEKEWDKTSLGLQQRLRAINCFINDIYNEQKIFKDKVVPSELILDSGNFRKECMGIKPRFGVWAHICGSDLIKDGNGDFFVLEDNLRVPSGVSYMLENRRVAKRVFPELFEDAYNIRPITEYPAQLFDTLAAISPRKNKYPEVVVLTPGIYNSAYFEHSFLAQRMGAELVEGSDLVVENDKVYMKTIDGLSQVDVIYRRIDDEFIDPSVFNKDSVLGVSGLFNAWVKGNVALANAPGAGVADDKVIYTYIPKIIKYYLDEDPILPNVESFLCVDKKQCQHVLENLNKLVVKPANESGGYGMLIGPQASKKELEEFARRIKADPRNYMAQPLISLSTVPILGDRVVEPRHVDLRPFVLQADKSYVTPGGLTRVAMVKGSYIVNSSQGGGSKDTWIVSDD
;
A
#
# COMPACT_ATOMS: atom_id res chain seq x y z
N VAL A 1 -39.98 4.90 38.43
CA VAL A 1 -40.67 5.01 37.14
C VAL A 1 -40.51 6.41 36.54
N LEU A 2 -40.86 7.52 37.22
CA LEU A 2 -40.79 8.90 36.73
C LEU A 2 -39.37 9.36 36.36
N ARG A 3 -38.32 8.99 37.13
CA ARG A 3 -36.92 9.32 36.82
C ARG A 3 -36.40 8.57 35.58
N ALA A 4 -36.81 7.33 35.35
CA ALA A 4 -36.43 6.55 34.16
C ALA A 4 -37.13 7.11 32.91
N ALA A 5 -38.41 7.49 33.01
CA ALA A 5 -39.12 8.13 31.89
C ALA A 5 -38.54 9.49 31.51
N ALA A 6 -38.16 10.31 32.50
CA ALA A 6 -37.49 11.60 32.27
C ALA A 6 -36.08 11.44 31.66
N LEU A 7 -35.33 10.41 32.05
CA LEU A 7 -34.03 10.09 31.47
C LEU A 7 -34.18 9.60 30.00
N PHE A 8 -35.17 8.75 29.74
CA PHE A 8 -35.49 8.25 28.43
C PHE A 8 -35.93 9.39 27.48
N ALA A 9 -36.80 10.29 27.93
CA ALA A 9 -37.20 11.48 27.19
C ALA A 9 -36.02 12.41 26.87
N LYS A 10 -35.13 12.66 27.84
CA LYS A 10 -33.90 13.45 27.60
C LYS A 10 -32.96 12.78 26.62
N LEU A 11 -32.80 11.46 26.67
CA LEU A 11 -31.97 10.69 25.76
C LEU A 11 -32.57 10.73 24.31
N THR A 12 -33.88 10.56 24.19
CA THR A 12 -34.59 10.66 22.91
C THR A 12 -34.46 12.06 22.28
N ILE A 13 -34.64 13.13 23.10
CA ILE A 13 -34.43 14.51 22.63
C ILE A 13 -32.98 14.74 22.18
N LEU A 14 -32.01 14.20 22.93
CA LEU A 14 -30.59 14.31 22.57
C LEU A 14 -30.28 13.57 21.25
N ILE A 15 -30.81 12.36 21.07
CA ILE A 15 -30.67 11.58 19.83
C ILE A 15 -31.27 12.33 18.63
N LEU A 16 -32.49 12.85 18.79
CA LEU A 16 -33.16 13.64 17.76
C LEU A 16 -32.39 14.92 17.42
N LYS A 17 -31.85 15.62 18.42
CA LYS A 17 -31.01 16.79 18.18
C LYS A 17 -29.75 16.45 17.39
N VAL A 18 -29.05 15.36 17.76
CA VAL A 18 -27.85 14.92 17.05
C VAL A 18 -28.20 14.52 15.61
N ALA A 19 -29.28 13.76 15.40
CA ALA A 19 -29.71 13.33 14.08
C ALA A 19 -30.02 14.49 13.11
N THR A 20 -30.52 15.62 13.62
CA THR A 20 -30.85 16.81 12.81
C THR A 20 -29.68 17.79 12.65
N MET A 21 -28.55 17.57 13.31
CA MET A 21 -27.35 18.40 13.11
C MET A 21 -26.82 18.27 11.69
N ARG A 22 -26.32 19.38 11.13
CA ARG A 22 -25.64 19.39 9.84
C ARG A 22 -24.15 19.62 10.02
N VAL A 23 -23.36 19.20 9.03
CA VAL A 23 -21.92 19.47 9.02
C VAL A 23 -21.68 20.98 9.05
N ASN A 24 -20.99 21.44 10.07
CA ASN A 24 -20.61 22.84 10.22
C ASN A 24 -19.09 23.02 10.11
N TRP A 25 -18.63 23.36 8.93
CA TRP A 25 -17.22 23.57 8.67
C TRP A 25 -16.57 24.69 9.47
N LYS A 26 -17.36 25.63 10.04
CA LYS A 26 -16.83 26.70 10.92
C LYS A 26 -16.34 26.15 12.27
N THR A 27 -16.90 25.02 12.72
CA THR A 27 -16.52 24.36 13.98
C THR A 27 -15.57 23.18 13.76
N TYR A 28 -15.31 22.80 12.50
CA TYR A 28 -14.34 21.78 12.16
C TYR A 28 -12.92 22.32 12.39
N ASN A 29 -12.13 21.59 13.16
CA ASN A 29 -10.79 22.01 13.56
C ASN A 29 -9.77 20.87 13.41
N SER A 30 -8.88 20.99 12.44
CA SER A 30 -7.75 20.09 12.21
C SER A 30 -6.54 20.37 13.12
N GLY A 31 -6.66 21.33 14.02
CA GLY A 31 -5.55 21.77 14.86
C GLY A 31 -4.45 22.45 14.04
N LYS A 32 -3.21 22.02 14.24
CA LYS A 32 -2.02 22.51 13.53
C LYS A 32 -1.72 21.74 12.24
N PHE A 33 -2.53 20.74 11.90
CA PHE A 33 -2.27 19.86 10.78
C PHE A 33 -2.83 20.43 9.48
N TYR A 34 -2.14 20.16 8.37
CA TYR A 34 -2.66 20.42 7.04
C TYR A 34 -3.88 19.51 6.81
N ASP A 35 -5.04 20.12 6.59
CA ASP A 35 -6.23 19.37 6.20
C ASP A 35 -6.44 19.46 4.68
N GLU A 36 -6.69 18.30 4.05
CA GLU A 36 -6.76 18.22 2.59
C GLU A 36 -8.09 18.70 2.01
N ILE A 37 -9.13 18.81 2.86
CA ILE A 37 -10.48 19.25 2.46
C ILE A 37 -10.73 20.70 2.89
N ILE A 38 -10.38 21.06 4.13
CA ILE A 38 -10.67 22.35 4.74
C ILE A 38 -9.37 23.15 4.90
N SER A 39 -9.30 24.30 4.24
CA SER A 39 -8.13 25.19 4.31
C SER A 39 -8.09 26.03 5.59
N SER A 40 -9.26 26.43 6.08
CA SER A 40 -9.47 27.16 7.34
C SER A 40 -10.93 27.00 7.78
N PRO A 41 -11.28 27.28 9.04
CA PRO A 41 -12.65 27.11 9.52
C PRO A 41 -13.70 27.77 8.61
N GLY A 42 -14.57 26.97 8.03
CA GLY A 42 -15.62 27.37 7.10
C GLY A 42 -15.24 27.41 5.62
N TYR A 43 -13.96 27.21 5.27
CA TYR A 43 -13.49 27.34 3.89
C TYR A 43 -12.90 26.02 3.37
N ALA A 44 -13.54 25.43 2.37
CA ALA A 44 -13.02 24.24 1.69
C ALA A 44 -11.98 24.62 0.63
N ARG A 45 -10.98 23.75 0.43
CA ARG A 45 -10.03 23.85 -0.67
C ARG A 45 -10.75 23.72 -2.01
N LYS A 46 -10.23 24.37 -3.06
CA LYS A 46 -10.89 24.45 -4.38
C LYS A 46 -11.40 23.07 -4.87
N PRO A 47 -10.57 22.00 -4.93
CA PRO A 47 -11.01 20.70 -5.45
C PRO A 47 -12.11 20.03 -4.59
N ALA A 48 -12.20 20.39 -3.32
CA ALA A 48 -13.12 19.76 -2.37
C ALA A 48 -14.42 20.58 -2.12
N ARG A 49 -14.61 21.74 -2.79
CA ARG A 49 -15.74 22.63 -2.53
C ARG A 49 -17.10 21.96 -2.75
N GLY A 50 -17.23 21.19 -3.83
CA GLY A 50 -18.45 20.45 -4.14
C GLY A 50 -18.80 19.45 -3.05
N LEU A 51 -17.81 18.60 -2.66
CA LEU A 51 -17.98 17.65 -1.58
C LEU A 51 -18.34 18.33 -0.25
N ALA A 52 -17.62 19.38 0.13
CA ALA A 52 -17.88 20.12 1.36
C ALA A 52 -19.27 20.77 1.36
N SER A 53 -19.75 21.27 0.22
CA SER A 53 -21.11 21.82 0.06
C SER A 53 -22.16 20.72 0.16
N TYR A 54 -21.95 19.61 -0.50
CA TYR A 54 -22.84 18.45 -0.46
C TYR A 54 -22.98 17.90 0.98
N LEU A 55 -21.86 17.63 1.67
CA LEU A 55 -21.88 17.14 3.05
C LEU A 55 -22.60 18.12 4.00
N ARG A 56 -22.45 19.43 3.78
CA ARG A 56 -23.16 20.46 4.55
C ARG A 56 -24.67 20.46 4.33
N SER A 57 -25.15 20.01 3.17
CA SER A 57 -26.60 19.89 2.88
C SER A 57 -27.25 18.73 3.64
N LEU A 58 -26.48 17.69 3.99
CA LEU A 58 -26.97 16.50 4.70
C LEU A 58 -27.02 16.75 6.22
N THR A 59 -27.99 16.11 6.84
CA THR A 59 -28.05 15.95 8.29
C THR A 59 -27.12 14.81 8.75
N HIS A 60 -26.77 14.79 10.02
CA HIS A 60 -26.00 13.71 10.60
C HIS A 60 -26.74 12.36 10.52
N GLY A 61 -28.07 12.36 10.64
CA GLY A 61 -28.90 11.17 10.44
C GLY A 61 -28.78 10.59 9.04
N GLU A 62 -28.86 11.43 8.00
CA GLU A 62 -28.68 11.01 6.60
C GLU A 62 -27.27 10.47 6.35
N LEU A 63 -26.25 11.04 6.96
CA LEU A 63 -24.87 10.54 6.88
C LEU A 63 -24.73 9.16 7.56
N LEU A 64 -25.39 8.94 8.71
CA LEU A 64 -25.41 7.65 9.40
C LEU A 64 -26.15 6.59 8.59
N GLU A 65 -27.27 6.96 7.93
CA GLU A 65 -27.99 6.05 7.03
C GLU A 65 -27.08 5.64 5.85
N LYS A 66 -26.38 6.59 5.23
CA LYS A 66 -25.40 6.30 4.17
C LYS A 66 -24.25 5.41 4.67
N LYS A 67 -23.75 5.65 5.90
CA LYS A 67 -22.72 4.78 6.54
C LYS A 67 -23.26 3.36 6.74
N THR A 68 -24.47 3.22 7.25
CA THR A 68 -25.12 1.92 7.46
C THR A 68 -25.29 1.17 6.13
N ALA A 69 -25.67 1.88 5.06
CA ALA A 69 -25.78 1.31 3.73
C ALA A 69 -24.41 0.86 3.18
N ALA A 70 -23.34 1.61 3.46
CA ALA A 70 -21.97 1.23 3.11
C ALA A 70 -21.53 -0.04 3.85
N ASP A 71 -21.75 -0.11 5.16
CA ASP A 71 -21.40 -1.27 5.98
C ASP A 71 -22.15 -2.52 5.53
N LEU A 72 -23.44 -2.38 5.25
CA LEU A 72 -24.25 -3.48 4.70
C LEU A 72 -23.73 -3.93 3.33
N ALA A 73 -23.32 -3.00 2.45
CA ALA A 73 -22.73 -3.33 1.17
C ALA A 73 -21.43 -4.11 1.33
N ILE A 74 -20.51 -3.66 2.18
CA ILE A 74 -19.25 -4.34 2.48
C ILE A 74 -19.50 -5.77 2.98
N LYS A 75 -20.41 -5.93 3.92
CA LYS A 75 -20.79 -7.23 4.47
C LYS A 75 -21.39 -8.16 3.41
N THR A 76 -22.32 -7.65 2.61
CA THR A 76 -23.00 -8.43 1.56
C THR A 76 -22.02 -8.83 0.43
N MET A 77 -21.03 -7.99 0.15
CA MET A 77 -19.99 -8.24 -0.85
C MET A 77 -18.88 -9.15 -0.33
N GLY A 78 -18.89 -9.52 0.97
CA GLY A 78 -17.88 -10.38 1.58
C GLY A 78 -16.48 -9.74 1.63
N ILE A 79 -16.40 -8.40 1.68
CA ILE A 79 -15.13 -7.72 1.74
C ILE A 79 -14.58 -7.83 3.16
N SER A 80 -13.64 -8.75 3.35
CA SER A 80 -13.03 -9.04 4.64
C SER A 80 -11.52 -8.87 4.63
N PHE A 81 -10.96 -8.70 5.81
CA PHE A 81 -9.53 -8.66 6.04
C PHE A 81 -9.21 -9.47 7.30
N THR A 82 -8.33 -10.46 7.16
CA THR A 82 -7.94 -11.28 8.31
C THR A 82 -6.83 -10.59 9.09
N VAL A 83 -7.09 -10.33 10.37
CA VAL A 83 -6.09 -9.83 11.30
C VAL A 83 -5.54 -11.00 12.11
N TYR A 84 -4.22 -11.17 12.09
CA TYR A 84 -3.54 -12.13 12.92
C TYR A 84 -3.31 -11.55 14.32
N SER A 85 -3.68 -12.31 15.36
CA SER A 85 -3.40 -11.95 16.75
C SER A 85 -2.98 -13.19 17.52
N ASP A 86 -2.32 -12.99 18.68
CA ASP A 86 -1.97 -14.11 19.60
C ASP A 86 -3.21 -14.89 20.08
N ALA A 87 -4.41 -14.30 19.99
CA ALA A 87 -5.68 -14.92 20.33
C ALA A 87 -6.35 -15.71 19.18
N GLY A 88 -5.71 -15.77 18.00
CA GLY A 88 -6.20 -16.43 16.78
C GLY A 88 -6.52 -15.46 15.65
N ASN A 89 -6.83 -16.03 14.48
CA ASN A 89 -7.18 -15.27 13.28
C ASN A 89 -8.64 -14.80 13.38
N ILE A 90 -8.86 -13.50 13.19
CA ILE A 90 -10.19 -12.90 13.20
C ILE A 90 -10.44 -12.26 11.84
N ASP A 91 -11.40 -12.78 11.09
CA ASP A 91 -11.93 -12.11 9.92
C ASP A 91 -12.77 -10.91 10.35
N ARG A 92 -12.37 -9.74 9.90
CA ARG A 92 -13.08 -8.49 10.16
C ARG A 92 -13.66 -7.95 8.87
N GLU A 93 -14.82 -7.33 8.99
CA GLU A 93 -15.36 -6.49 7.91
C GLU A 93 -14.34 -5.39 7.60
N TRP A 94 -14.17 -5.07 6.31
CA TRP A 94 -13.26 -4.03 5.87
C TRP A 94 -13.69 -2.66 6.41
N PRO A 95 -12.86 -1.98 7.24
CA PRO A 95 -13.24 -0.70 7.83
C PRO A 95 -13.19 0.41 6.79
N PHE A 96 -14.36 0.98 6.47
CA PHE A 96 -14.54 2.00 5.46
C PHE A 96 -15.19 3.26 6.03
N ASP A 97 -14.58 4.42 5.82
CA ASP A 97 -15.20 5.72 6.05
C ASP A 97 -15.77 6.27 4.75
N ILE A 98 -17.04 6.71 4.77
CA ILE A 98 -17.79 7.09 3.58
C ILE A 98 -17.33 8.41 2.96
N ILE A 99 -16.68 9.31 3.71
CA ILE A 99 -16.24 10.61 3.18
C ILE A 99 -14.98 10.40 2.34
N PRO A 100 -15.01 10.64 1.01
CA PRO A 100 -13.86 10.40 0.16
C PRO A 100 -12.71 11.39 0.42
N ARG A 101 -11.48 10.96 0.10
CA ARG A 101 -10.33 11.85 -0.03
C ARG A 101 -10.31 12.46 -1.42
N ILE A 102 -10.09 13.77 -1.52
CA ILE A 102 -10.01 14.50 -2.79
C ILE A 102 -8.58 14.91 -3.08
N ILE A 103 -8.10 14.62 -4.29
CA ILE A 103 -6.79 15.04 -4.80
C ILE A 103 -7.03 15.73 -6.15
N ALA A 104 -6.42 16.90 -6.35
CA ALA A 104 -6.49 17.62 -7.60
C ALA A 104 -5.77 16.89 -8.74
N GLU A 105 -6.29 16.94 -9.95
CA GLU A 105 -5.76 16.26 -11.12
C GLU A 105 -4.30 16.64 -11.41
N LYS A 106 -3.98 17.93 -11.39
CA LYS A 106 -2.60 18.41 -11.62
C LYS A 106 -1.60 17.92 -10.58
N GLU A 107 -2.03 17.85 -9.33
CA GLU A 107 -1.21 17.29 -8.25
C GLU A 107 -0.96 15.80 -8.48
N TRP A 108 -2.03 15.09 -8.89
CA TRP A 108 -1.94 13.66 -9.18
C TRP A 108 -1.05 13.36 -10.39
N ASP A 109 -1.12 14.15 -11.44
CA ASP A 109 -0.29 13.96 -12.64
C ASP A 109 1.20 14.10 -12.32
N LYS A 110 1.59 15.11 -11.53
CA LYS A 110 2.96 15.23 -11.03
C LYS A 110 3.36 14.03 -10.17
N THR A 111 2.48 13.60 -9.27
CA THR A 111 2.72 12.46 -8.39
C THR A 111 2.89 11.17 -9.19
N SER A 112 2.03 10.95 -10.17
CA SER A 112 2.08 9.80 -11.08
C SER A 112 3.40 9.73 -11.86
N LEU A 113 3.88 10.86 -12.41
CA LEU A 113 5.19 10.93 -13.07
C LEU A 113 6.34 10.59 -12.12
N GLY A 114 6.28 11.08 -10.87
CA GLY A 114 7.30 10.77 -9.88
C GLY A 114 7.31 9.30 -9.46
N LEU A 115 6.15 8.65 -9.38
CA LEU A 115 6.04 7.21 -9.10
C LEU A 115 6.61 6.37 -10.25
N GLN A 116 6.32 6.74 -11.50
CA GLN A 116 6.89 6.08 -12.69
C GLN A 116 8.41 6.23 -12.75
N GLN A 117 8.92 7.45 -12.53
CA GLN A 117 10.36 7.72 -12.45
C GLN A 117 11.02 6.80 -11.40
N ARG A 118 10.42 6.76 -10.22
CA ARG A 118 10.94 5.99 -9.09
C ARG A 118 11.01 4.49 -9.38
N LEU A 119 9.93 3.88 -9.84
CA LEU A 119 9.90 2.45 -10.15
C LEU A 119 10.85 2.08 -11.29
N ARG A 120 10.97 2.94 -12.30
CA ARG A 120 11.94 2.77 -13.39
C ARG A 120 13.38 2.74 -12.88
N ALA A 121 13.76 3.68 -12.00
CA ALA A 121 15.07 3.71 -11.38
C ALA A 121 15.33 2.49 -10.47
N ILE A 122 14.33 2.08 -9.68
CA ILE A 122 14.40 0.88 -8.83
C ILE A 122 14.63 -0.36 -9.69
N ASN A 123 13.94 -0.52 -10.81
CA ASN A 123 14.15 -1.65 -11.71
C ASN A 123 15.55 -1.65 -12.34
N CYS A 124 16.08 -0.49 -12.74
CA CYS A 124 17.47 -0.37 -13.19
C CYS A 124 18.45 -0.80 -12.08
N PHE A 125 18.22 -0.35 -10.85
CA PHE A 125 19.04 -0.71 -9.70
C PHE A 125 19.02 -2.23 -9.44
N ILE A 126 17.84 -2.85 -9.36
CA ILE A 126 17.72 -4.30 -9.13
C ILE A 126 18.41 -5.07 -10.25
N ASN A 127 18.20 -4.67 -11.49
CA ASN A 127 18.84 -5.32 -12.64
C ASN A 127 20.37 -5.19 -12.59
N ASP A 128 20.90 -4.05 -12.17
CA ASP A 128 22.36 -3.83 -12.08
C ASP A 128 22.99 -4.66 -10.95
N ILE A 129 22.39 -4.71 -9.76
CA ILE A 129 22.99 -5.42 -8.61
C ILE A 129 23.04 -6.93 -8.82
N TYR A 130 22.13 -7.51 -9.60
CA TYR A 130 22.14 -8.92 -9.95
C TYR A 130 22.99 -9.23 -11.20
N ASN A 131 23.50 -8.22 -11.91
CA ASN A 131 24.27 -8.42 -13.14
C ASN A 131 25.63 -7.70 -13.09
N GLU A 132 25.69 -6.44 -13.54
CA GLU A 132 26.97 -5.74 -13.76
C GLU A 132 27.55 -5.12 -12.51
N GLN A 133 26.72 -4.81 -11.49
CA GLN A 133 27.09 -4.22 -10.21
C GLN A 133 27.85 -2.88 -10.35
N LYS A 134 27.48 -2.08 -11.37
CA LYS A 134 28.10 -0.78 -11.63
C LYS A 134 27.98 0.18 -10.47
N ILE A 135 26.78 0.28 -9.87
CA ILE A 135 26.51 1.20 -8.78
C ILE A 135 27.41 0.97 -7.56
N PHE A 136 27.83 -0.28 -7.33
CA PHE A 136 28.81 -0.62 -6.27
C PHE A 136 30.24 -0.23 -6.67
N LYS A 137 30.62 -0.51 -7.92
CA LYS A 137 31.95 -0.14 -8.46
C LYS A 137 32.15 1.38 -8.41
N ASP A 138 31.09 2.13 -8.71
CA ASP A 138 31.09 3.59 -8.72
C ASP A 138 30.84 4.18 -7.31
N LYS A 139 30.74 3.33 -6.27
CA LYS A 139 30.61 3.70 -4.85
C LYS A 139 29.40 4.61 -4.55
N VAL A 140 28.32 4.53 -5.32
CA VAL A 140 27.09 5.30 -5.08
C VAL A 140 26.30 4.68 -3.92
N VAL A 141 26.26 3.35 -3.87
CA VAL A 141 25.68 2.57 -2.77
C VAL A 141 26.73 1.59 -2.25
N PRO A 142 26.97 1.51 -0.93
CA PRO A 142 27.88 0.52 -0.37
C PRO A 142 27.36 -0.91 -0.62
N SER A 143 28.21 -1.78 -1.18
CA SER A 143 27.80 -3.16 -1.55
C SER A 143 27.38 -4.00 -0.35
N GLU A 144 28.04 -3.84 0.79
CA GLU A 144 27.75 -4.58 2.03
C GLU A 144 26.33 -4.33 2.56
N LEU A 145 25.75 -3.17 2.30
CA LEU A 145 24.37 -2.86 2.70
C LEU A 145 23.34 -3.71 1.94
N ILE A 146 23.71 -4.18 0.76
CA ILE A 146 22.82 -4.93 -0.15
C ILE A 146 23.14 -6.42 -0.11
N LEU A 147 24.41 -6.79 -0.30
CA LEU A 147 24.82 -8.19 -0.43
C LEU A 147 24.65 -8.97 0.88
N ASP A 148 24.72 -8.27 2.02
CA ASP A 148 24.50 -8.87 3.35
C ASP A 148 23.02 -8.77 3.80
N SER A 149 22.13 -8.21 2.96
CA SER A 149 20.70 -8.15 3.27
C SER A 149 20.05 -9.52 3.12
N GLY A 150 19.21 -9.90 4.08
CA GLY A 150 18.39 -11.12 3.98
C GLY A 150 17.44 -11.16 2.79
N ASN A 151 17.19 -10.00 2.14
CA ASN A 151 16.35 -9.90 0.94
C ASN A 151 17.15 -10.02 -0.36
N PHE A 152 18.50 -10.01 -0.30
CA PHE A 152 19.31 -10.27 -1.50
C PHE A 152 19.33 -11.77 -1.79
N ARG A 153 18.95 -12.15 -3.01
CA ARG A 153 18.88 -13.54 -3.45
C ARG A 153 20.06 -13.83 -4.40
N LYS A 154 21.14 -14.39 -3.85
CA LYS A 154 22.33 -14.73 -4.65
C LYS A 154 22.03 -15.69 -5.81
N GLU A 155 20.97 -16.49 -5.69
CA GLU A 155 20.47 -17.40 -6.71
C GLU A 155 20.01 -16.65 -7.97
N CYS A 156 19.67 -15.36 -7.85
CA CYS A 156 19.24 -14.50 -8.95
C CYS A 156 20.38 -13.84 -9.72
N MET A 157 21.66 -14.07 -9.33
CA MET A 157 22.82 -13.50 -10.03
C MET A 157 22.89 -13.96 -11.49
N GLY A 158 23.12 -13.01 -12.39
CA GLY A 158 23.23 -13.25 -13.82
C GLY A 158 21.91 -13.41 -14.58
N ILE A 159 20.76 -13.38 -13.88
CA ILE A 159 19.44 -13.48 -14.51
C ILE A 159 19.03 -12.11 -15.07
N LYS A 160 18.41 -12.13 -16.26
CA LYS A 160 17.90 -10.93 -16.94
C LYS A 160 16.43 -11.13 -17.29
N PRO A 161 15.50 -10.69 -16.41
CA PRO A 161 14.08 -10.73 -16.71
C PRO A 161 13.75 -9.92 -17.97
N ARG A 162 12.63 -10.26 -18.61
CA ARG A 162 12.15 -9.54 -19.79
C ARG A 162 12.03 -8.04 -19.50
N PHE A 163 12.42 -7.20 -20.43
CA PHE A 163 12.52 -5.72 -20.32
C PHE A 163 13.48 -5.21 -19.23
N GLY A 164 14.22 -6.08 -18.54
CA GLY A 164 15.01 -5.71 -17.35
C GLY A 164 14.16 -5.32 -16.14
N VAL A 165 12.88 -5.69 -16.16
CA VAL A 165 11.92 -5.37 -15.09
C VAL A 165 11.82 -6.52 -14.10
N TRP A 166 12.10 -6.23 -12.84
CA TRP A 166 12.04 -7.14 -11.70
C TRP A 166 10.78 -6.93 -10.86
N ALA A 167 10.48 -5.67 -10.58
CA ALA A 167 9.28 -5.25 -9.88
C ALA A 167 8.24 -4.75 -10.89
N HIS A 168 7.29 -5.62 -11.24
CA HIS A 168 6.21 -5.34 -12.19
C HIS A 168 5.05 -4.63 -11.52
N ILE A 169 4.81 -4.90 -10.24
CA ILE A 169 3.78 -4.32 -9.41
C ILE A 169 4.43 -3.68 -8.19
N CYS A 170 4.22 -2.40 -7.99
CA CYS A 170 4.70 -1.65 -6.83
C CYS A 170 3.54 -0.96 -6.12
N GLY A 171 3.55 -0.98 -4.79
CA GLY A 171 2.69 -0.17 -3.94
C GLY A 171 3.55 0.80 -3.14
N SER A 172 3.64 2.07 -3.54
CA SER A 172 4.40 3.07 -2.79
C SER A 172 3.51 3.76 -1.77
N ASP A 173 3.95 3.83 -0.52
CA ASP A 173 3.21 4.55 0.52
C ASP A 173 3.59 6.02 0.50
N LEU A 174 2.60 6.88 0.29
CA LEU A 174 2.73 8.33 0.22
C LEU A 174 2.08 8.99 1.42
N ILE A 175 2.70 10.04 1.91
CA ILE A 175 2.13 10.93 2.92
C ILE A 175 2.15 12.37 2.42
N LYS A 176 1.26 13.22 2.94
CA LYS A 176 1.40 14.67 2.82
C LYS A 176 1.92 15.25 4.12
N ASP A 177 2.87 16.18 3.99
CA ASP A 177 3.43 16.92 5.11
C ASP A 177 2.52 18.07 5.59
N GLY A 178 3.02 18.90 6.51
CA GLY A 178 2.32 20.08 7.01
C GLY A 178 2.08 21.19 5.99
N ASN A 179 2.73 21.14 4.82
CA ASN A 179 2.54 22.08 3.70
C ASN A 179 1.56 21.52 2.65
N GLY A 180 1.26 20.23 2.70
CA GLY A 180 0.43 19.52 1.76
C GLY A 180 1.21 18.91 0.59
N ASP A 181 2.53 18.83 0.66
CA ASP A 181 3.37 18.20 -0.34
C ASP A 181 3.47 16.69 -0.13
N PHE A 182 3.44 15.92 -1.22
CA PHE A 182 3.62 14.47 -1.17
C PHE A 182 5.07 14.06 -0.96
N PHE A 183 5.28 13.13 -0.04
CA PHE A 183 6.54 12.43 0.22
C PHE A 183 6.33 10.92 0.10
N VAL A 184 7.33 10.21 -0.40
CA VAL A 184 7.35 8.75 -0.35
C VAL A 184 7.80 8.31 1.04
N LEU A 185 7.07 7.40 1.67
CA LEU A 185 7.38 6.83 2.98
C LEU A 185 8.08 5.47 2.86
N GLU A 186 7.63 4.64 1.93
CA GLU A 186 8.23 3.34 1.60
C GLU A 186 7.75 2.84 0.24
N ASP A 187 8.46 1.86 -0.33
CA ASP A 187 8.08 1.13 -1.53
C ASP A 187 7.87 -0.34 -1.19
N ASN A 188 6.77 -0.92 -1.65
CA ASN A 188 6.46 -2.33 -1.47
C ASN A 188 6.56 -3.03 -2.84
N LEU A 189 7.53 -3.92 -3.00
CA LEU A 189 7.93 -4.51 -4.30
C LEU A 189 7.88 -6.04 -4.33
N ARG A 190 7.72 -6.71 -3.17
CA ARG A 190 7.60 -8.18 -3.13
C ARG A 190 6.20 -8.61 -3.55
N VAL A 191 5.23 -8.41 -2.68
CA VAL A 191 3.82 -8.79 -2.86
C VAL A 191 2.89 -7.66 -2.40
N PRO A 192 2.91 -6.48 -3.03
CA PRO A 192 2.08 -5.36 -2.60
C PRO A 192 0.60 -5.73 -2.61
N SER A 193 -0.14 -5.31 -1.58
CA SER A 193 -1.56 -5.59 -1.40
C SER A 193 -2.34 -4.31 -1.13
N GLY A 194 -3.66 -4.35 -1.39
CA GLY A 194 -4.59 -3.28 -1.08
C GLY A 194 -5.37 -2.76 -2.28
N VAL A 195 -5.03 -3.14 -3.50
CA VAL A 195 -5.71 -2.62 -4.70
C VAL A 195 -7.15 -3.10 -4.84
N SER A 196 -7.46 -4.31 -4.40
CA SER A 196 -8.83 -4.82 -4.37
C SER A 196 -9.72 -3.94 -3.48
N TYR A 197 -9.21 -3.55 -2.31
CA TYR A 197 -9.92 -2.68 -1.39
C TYR A 197 -10.11 -1.26 -1.96
N MET A 198 -9.12 -0.73 -2.68
CA MET A 198 -9.26 0.54 -3.41
C MET A 198 -10.44 0.47 -4.42
N LEU A 199 -10.52 -0.61 -5.20
CA LEU A 199 -11.57 -0.82 -6.20
C LEU A 199 -12.94 -1.00 -5.55
N GLU A 200 -13.01 -1.78 -4.48
CA GLU A 200 -14.26 -2.01 -3.75
C GLU A 200 -14.72 -0.77 -2.97
N ASN A 201 -13.81 0.02 -2.40
CA ASN A 201 -14.12 1.33 -1.79
C ASN A 201 -14.83 2.24 -2.81
N ARG A 202 -14.33 2.33 -4.07
CA ARG A 202 -14.98 3.07 -5.15
C ARG A 202 -16.37 2.51 -5.48
N ARG A 203 -16.53 1.20 -5.48
CA ARG A 203 -17.80 0.55 -5.75
C ARG A 203 -18.83 0.83 -4.66
N VAL A 204 -18.41 0.82 -3.39
CA VAL A 204 -19.24 1.21 -2.24
C VAL A 204 -19.59 2.69 -2.30
N ALA A 205 -18.59 3.57 -2.56
CA ALA A 205 -18.80 5.02 -2.66
C ALA A 205 -19.84 5.38 -3.74
N LYS A 206 -19.82 4.72 -4.91
CA LYS A 206 -20.83 4.90 -5.97
C LYS A 206 -22.24 4.52 -5.54
N ARG A 207 -22.40 3.55 -4.65
CA ARG A 207 -23.71 3.17 -4.10
C ARG A 207 -24.23 4.16 -3.07
N VAL A 208 -23.32 4.74 -2.30
CA VAL A 208 -23.65 5.64 -1.19
C VAL A 208 -23.89 7.08 -1.65
N PHE A 209 -23.15 7.51 -2.66
CA PHE A 209 -23.18 8.87 -3.19
C PHE A 209 -23.34 8.94 -4.71
N PRO A 210 -24.36 8.26 -5.32
CA PRO A 210 -24.49 8.22 -6.77
C PRO A 210 -24.53 9.62 -7.39
N GLU A 211 -25.19 10.58 -6.74
CA GLU A 211 -25.32 11.96 -7.18
C GLU A 211 -24.00 12.72 -7.32
N LEU A 212 -22.96 12.33 -6.57
CA LEU A 212 -21.63 12.94 -6.69
C LEU A 212 -20.85 12.41 -7.90
N PHE A 213 -21.20 11.22 -8.40
CA PHE A 213 -20.58 10.62 -9.58
C PHE A 213 -21.27 11.03 -10.88
N GLU A 214 -22.54 11.40 -10.83
CA GLU A 214 -23.32 11.74 -12.01
C GLU A 214 -23.14 13.22 -12.42
N ASP A 215 -23.24 14.14 -11.46
CA ASP A 215 -23.37 15.56 -11.77
C ASP A 215 -22.31 16.49 -11.13
N ALA A 216 -21.66 16.04 -10.05
CA ALA A 216 -20.88 16.97 -9.21
C ALA A 216 -19.38 16.95 -9.51
N TYR A 217 -18.83 15.84 -10.00
CA TYR A 217 -17.41 15.67 -10.19
C TYR A 217 -17.05 14.85 -11.42
N ASN A 218 -16.06 15.33 -12.17
CA ASN A 218 -15.35 14.49 -13.13
C ASN A 218 -14.26 13.70 -12.40
N ILE A 219 -14.62 12.52 -11.89
CA ILE A 219 -13.72 11.65 -11.11
C ILE A 219 -13.04 10.66 -12.05
N ARG A 220 -11.70 10.65 -12.08
CA ARG A 220 -10.94 9.68 -12.90
C ARG A 220 -11.32 8.24 -12.54
N PRO A 221 -11.64 7.40 -13.54
CA PRO A 221 -11.99 6.00 -13.33
C PRO A 221 -10.78 5.18 -12.86
N ILE A 222 -11.03 4.15 -12.04
CA ILE A 222 -10.02 3.21 -11.56
C ILE A 222 -10.35 1.76 -11.93
N THR A 223 -11.48 1.54 -12.58
CA THR A 223 -12.03 0.20 -12.90
C THR A 223 -11.18 -0.58 -13.90
N GLU A 224 -10.28 0.08 -14.61
CA GLU A 224 -9.40 -0.50 -15.62
C GLU A 224 -8.20 -1.27 -15.02
N TYR A 225 -7.91 -1.10 -13.72
CA TYR A 225 -6.73 -1.69 -13.11
C TYR A 225 -6.57 -3.20 -13.35
N PRO A 226 -7.62 -4.04 -13.21
CA PRO A 226 -7.45 -5.48 -13.47
C PRO A 226 -7.06 -5.79 -14.92
N ALA A 227 -7.59 -5.05 -15.89
CA ALA A 227 -7.21 -5.19 -17.29
C ALA A 227 -5.75 -4.73 -17.53
N GLN A 228 -5.36 -3.60 -16.94
CA GLN A 228 -3.98 -3.10 -17.01
C GLN A 228 -3.00 -4.06 -16.34
N LEU A 229 -3.40 -4.69 -15.23
CA LEU A 229 -2.59 -5.73 -14.57
C LEU A 229 -2.44 -6.95 -15.48
N PHE A 230 -3.52 -7.44 -16.08
CA PHE A 230 -3.47 -8.56 -17.02
C PHE A 230 -2.57 -8.24 -18.20
N ASP A 231 -2.71 -7.07 -18.82
CA ASP A 231 -1.88 -6.63 -19.96
C ASP A 231 -0.39 -6.55 -19.56
N THR A 232 -0.09 -6.04 -18.38
CA THR A 232 1.28 -5.99 -17.83
C THR A 232 1.86 -7.40 -17.66
N LEU A 233 1.07 -8.34 -17.12
CA LEU A 233 1.47 -9.73 -16.94
C LEU A 233 1.62 -10.44 -18.31
N ALA A 234 0.67 -10.24 -19.22
CA ALA A 234 0.73 -10.81 -20.56
C ALA A 234 1.96 -10.33 -21.35
N ALA A 235 2.36 -9.07 -21.19
CA ALA A 235 3.52 -8.49 -21.85
C ALA A 235 4.83 -9.20 -21.48
N ILE A 236 4.94 -9.77 -20.30
CA ILE A 236 6.15 -10.49 -19.86
C ILE A 236 6.15 -11.97 -20.21
N SER A 237 5.09 -12.49 -20.84
CA SER A 237 5.03 -13.88 -21.28
C SER A 237 6.25 -14.28 -22.14
N PRO A 238 6.93 -15.37 -21.82
CA PRO A 238 8.06 -15.84 -22.63
C PRO A 238 7.61 -16.42 -23.99
N ARG A 239 6.41 -16.97 -24.05
CA ARG A 239 5.84 -17.49 -25.31
C ARG A 239 5.20 -16.37 -26.12
N LYS A 240 5.43 -16.37 -27.43
CA LYS A 240 4.78 -15.45 -28.39
C LYS A 240 3.41 -16.01 -28.82
N ASN A 241 2.52 -16.22 -27.88
CA ASN A 241 1.13 -16.61 -28.15
C ASN A 241 0.20 -15.40 -28.00
N LYS A 242 -0.92 -15.44 -28.71
CA LYS A 242 -1.90 -14.34 -28.68
C LYS A 242 -2.60 -14.23 -27.32
N TYR A 243 -2.75 -15.35 -26.62
CA TYR A 243 -3.46 -15.48 -25.34
C TYR A 243 -2.52 -16.23 -24.37
N PRO A 244 -1.66 -15.53 -23.64
CA PRO A 244 -0.82 -16.17 -22.64
C PRO A 244 -1.63 -16.71 -21.47
N GLU A 245 -1.26 -17.88 -20.99
CA GLU A 245 -1.86 -18.46 -19.77
C GLU A 245 -1.27 -17.77 -18.55
N VAL A 246 -2.10 -16.98 -17.87
CA VAL A 246 -1.74 -16.22 -16.66
C VAL A 246 -2.45 -16.82 -15.47
N VAL A 247 -1.72 -17.16 -14.42
CA VAL A 247 -2.29 -17.67 -13.17
C VAL A 247 -1.90 -16.78 -11.97
N VAL A 248 -2.74 -16.75 -10.95
CA VAL A 248 -2.46 -16.11 -9.65
C VAL A 248 -2.11 -17.21 -8.65
N LEU A 249 -0.84 -17.26 -8.24
CA LEU A 249 -0.37 -18.25 -7.25
C LEU A 249 -0.59 -17.70 -5.83
N THR A 250 -1.52 -18.31 -5.11
CA THR A 250 -1.89 -17.95 -3.73
C THR A 250 -1.35 -18.97 -2.71
N PRO A 251 -1.02 -18.55 -1.49
CA PRO A 251 -0.75 -19.47 -0.38
C PRO A 251 -2.02 -20.07 0.24
N GLY A 252 -3.20 -19.78 -0.32
CA GLY A 252 -4.48 -20.34 0.12
C GLY A 252 -5.25 -19.44 1.09
N ILE A 253 -6.38 -19.97 1.56
CA ILE A 253 -7.43 -19.26 2.31
C ILE A 253 -6.98 -18.71 3.67
N TYR A 254 -5.90 -19.20 4.22
CA TYR A 254 -5.37 -18.73 5.51
C TYR A 254 -4.54 -17.43 5.39
N ASN A 255 -4.28 -16.96 4.17
CA ASN A 255 -3.55 -15.71 3.98
C ASN A 255 -4.47 -14.50 4.19
N SER A 256 -3.99 -13.47 4.92
CA SER A 256 -4.76 -12.25 5.21
C SER A 256 -5.24 -11.51 3.95
N ALA A 257 -4.53 -11.64 2.85
CA ALA A 257 -4.86 -11.01 1.56
C ALA A 257 -5.57 -11.98 0.58
N TYR A 258 -6.06 -13.14 1.03
CA TYR A 258 -6.73 -14.11 0.15
C TYR A 258 -7.91 -13.51 -0.62
N PHE A 259 -8.69 -12.63 0.03
CA PHE A 259 -9.74 -11.86 -0.64
C PHE A 259 -9.21 -11.16 -1.90
N GLU A 260 -8.05 -10.47 -1.78
CA GLU A 260 -7.43 -9.77 -2.92
C GLU A 260 -6.95 -10.73 -4.00
N HIS A 261 -6.38 -11.87 -3.62
CA HIS A 261 -5.90 -12.86 -4.59
C HIS A 261 -7.04 -13.39 -5.45
N SER A 262 -8.13 -13.80 -4.81
CA SER A 262 -9.36 -14.28 -5.47
C SER A 262 -10.03 -13.18 -6.31
N PHE A 263 -10.14 -11.98 -5.75
CA PHE A 263 -10.73 -10.83 -6.44
C PHE A 263 -9.98 -10.48 -7.73
N LEU A 264 -8.65 -10.39 -7.67
CA LEU A 264 -7.84 -10.04 -8.83
C LEU A 264 -7.86 -11.14 -9.88
N ALA A 265 -7.74 -12.41 -9.49
CA ALA A 265 -7.84 -13.55 -10.41
C ALA A 265 -9.18 -13.49 -11.18
N GLN A 266 -10.29 -13.37 -10.47
CA GLN A 266 -11.62 -13.27 -11.07
C GLN A 266 -11.75 -12.05 -12.00
N ARG A 267 -11.25 -10.88 -11.59
CA ARG A 267 -11.38 -9.64 -12.37
C ARG A 267 -10.48 -9.60 -13.61
N MET A 268 -9.36 -10.29 -13.59
CA MET A 268 -8.47 -10.47 -14.74
C MET A 268 -8.95 -11.58 -15.68
N GLY A 269 -9.81 -12.49 -15.21
CA GLY A 269 -10.12 -13.74 -15.92
C GLY A 269 -8.94 -14.70 -15.92
N ALA A 270 -8.12 -14.67 -14.86
CA ALA A 270 -6.97 -15.55 -14.65
C ALA A 270 -7.32 -16.63 -13.63
N GLU A 271 -6.69 -17.80 -13.73
CA GLU A 271 -6.91 -18.89 -12.79
C GLU A 271 -6.25 -18.59 -11.43
N LEU A 272 -6.96 -18.88 -10.34
CA LEU A 272 -6.40 -18.85 -8.99
C LEU A 272 -5.91 -20.25 -8.64
N VAL A 273 -4.62 -20.38 -8.37
CA VAL A 273 -3.97 -21.65 -8.11
C VAL A 273 -3.16 -21.64 -6.81
N GLU A 274 -3.09 -22.79 -6.14
CA GLU A 274 -2.13 -23.09 -5.08
C GLU A 274 -0.94 -23.87 -5.65
N GLY A 275 0.15 -24.02 -4.88
CA GLY A 275 1.32 -24.76 -5.32
C GLY A 275 1.01 -26.21 -5.73
N SER A 276 0.02 -26.84 -5.07
CA SER A 276 -0.44 -28.19 -5.38
C SER A 276 -1.11 -28.34 -6.75
N ASP A 277 -1.64 -27.25 -7.32
CA ASP A 277 -2.31 -27.24 -8.62
C ASP A 277 -1.31 -27.15 -9.79
N LEU A 278 -0.06 -26.84 -9.47
CA LEU A 278 1.01 -26.70 -10.46
C LEU A 278 1.96 -27.90 -10.45
N VAL A 279 2.61 -28.12 -11.58
CA VAL A 279 3.70 -29.11 -11.73
C VAL A 279 4.73 -28.59 -12.72
N VAL A 280 6.00 -28.92 -12.48
CA VAL A 280 7.08 -28.61 -13.43
C VAL A 280 7.54 -29.90 -14.10
N GLU A 281 7.43 -29.92 -15.43
CA GLU A 281 7.90 -31.02 -16.29
C GLU A 281 8.78 -30.47 -17.41
N ASN A 282 9.98 -31.02 -17.56
CA ASN A 282 10.96 -30.58 -18.57
C ASN A 282 11.21 -29.07 -18.54
N ASP A 283 11.38 -28.53 -17.34
CA ASP A 283 11.59 -27.10 -17.07
C ASP A 283 10.45 -26.17 -17.54
N LYS A 284 9.24 -26.68 -17.72
CA LYS A 284 8.05 -25.92 -18.03
C LYS A 284 7.02 -26.11 -16.92
N VAL A 285 6.27 -25.05 -16.64
CA VAL A 285 5.23 -25.07 -15.63
C VAL A 285 3.90 -25.40 -16.27
N TYR A 286 3.15 -26.29 -15.64
CA TYR A 286 1.82 -26.69 -16.06
C TYR A 286 0.84 -26.57 -14.89
N MET A 287 -0.37 -26.13 -15.19
CA MET A 287 -1.52 -26.20 -14.31
C MET A 287 -2.27 -27.51 -14.56
N LYS A 288 -2.66 -28.18 -13.49
CA LYS A 288 -3.50 -29.38 -13.55
C LYS A 288 -4.96 -28.99 -13.82
N THR A 289 -5.54 -29.49 -14.89
CA THR A 289 -6.94 -29.28 -15.27
C THR A 289 -7.67 -30.61 -15.45
N ILE A 290 -8.99 -30.55 -15.60
CA ILE A 290 -9.79 -31.77 -15.87
C ILE A 290 -9.45 -32.44 -17.22
N ASP A 291 -8.91 -31.67 -18.16
CA ASP A 291 -8.53 -32.15 -19.49
C ASP A 291 -7.02 -32.50 -19.59
N GLY A 292 -6.30 -32.46 -18.45
CA GLY A 292 -4.87 -32.74 -18.38
C GLY A 292 -4.04 -31.54 -17.96
N LEU A 293 -2.83 -31.43 -18.48
CA LEU A 293 -1.87 -30.37 -18.12
C LEU A 293 -1.98 -29.19 -19.11
N SER A 294 -2.23 -27.99 -18.61
CA SER A 294 -2.16 -26.74 -19.39
C SER A 294 -0.89 -25.98 -19.06
N GLN A 295 -0.10 -25.61 -20.08
CA GLN A 295 1.18 -24.90 -19.86
C GLN A 295 0.94 -23.46 -19.43
N VAL A 296 1.50 -23.07 -18.28
CA VAL A 296 1.46 -21.71 -17.72
C VAL A 296 2.56 -20.84 -18.30
N ASP A 297 2.24 -19.62 -18.71
CA ASP A 297 3.17 -18.63 -19.24
C ASP A 297 3.65 -17.64 -18.21
N VAL A 298 2.74 -17.17 -17.34
CA VAL A 298 3.01 -16.12 -16.37
C VAL A 298 2.36 -16.47 -15.04
N ILE A 299 3.10 -16.36 -13.98
CA ILE A 299 2.61 -16.52 -12.62
C ILE A 299 2.66 -15.17 -11.90
N TYR A 300 1.49 -14.62 -11.58
CA TYR A 300 1.38 -13.55 -10.61
C TYR A 300 1.40 -14.16 -9.21
N ARG A 301 2.58 -14.15 -8.59
CA ARG A 301 2.78 -14.79 -7.29
C ARG A 301 2.33 -13.90 -6.13
N ARG A 302 1.66 -14.52 -5.16
CA ARG A 302 1.25 -13.90 -3.91
C ARG A 302 1.91 -14.59 -2.70
N ILE A 303 3.06 -15.21 -2.91
CA ILE A 303 3.92 -15.84 -1.92
C ILE A 303 5.31 -15.22 -1.99
N ASP A 304 6.02 -15.17 -0.84
CA ASP A 304 7.37 -14.63 -0.75
C ASP A 304 8.41 -15.52 -1.43
N ASP A 305 9.56 -14.94 -1.77
CA ASP A 305 10.65 -15.60 -2.49
C ASP A 305 11.06 -16.93 -1.87
N GLU A 306 11.18 -16.99 -0.54
CA GLU A 306 11.63 -18.16 0.17
C GLU A 306 10.69 -19.36 0.05
N PHE A 307 9.43 -19.15 -0.33
CA PHE A 307 8.43 -20.21 -0.40
C PHE A 307 8.11 -20.66 -1.84
N ILE A 308 8.63 -20.00 -2.88
CA ILE A 308 8.23 -20.29 -4.28
C ILE A 308 8.75 -21.62 -4.80
N ASP A 309 9.91 -22.09 -4.33
CA ASP A 309 10.52 -23.34 -4.78
C ASP A 309 11.28 -24.03 -3.64
N PRO A 310 10.78 -25.16 -3.11
CA PRO A 310 11.44 -25.87 -2.03
C PRO A 310 12.78 -26.50 -2.42
N SER A 311 13.07 -26.66 -3.71
CA SER A 311 14.36 -27.20 -4.18
C SER A 311 15.50 -26.16 -4.16
N VAL A 312 15.17 -24.86 -4.04
CA VAL A 312 16.14 -23.75 -4.10
C VAL A 312 16.21 -22.97 -2.80
N PHE A 313 15.05 -22.68 -2.19
CA PHE A 313 14.93 -21.82 -1.02
C PHE A 313 14.59 -22.63 0.24
N ASN A 314 13.40 -22.46 0.79
CA ASN A 314 12.96 -23.18 1.98
C ASN A 314 12.47 -24.59 1.62
N LYS A 315 13.28 -25.62 1.90
CA LYS A 315 12.99 -27.04 1.62
C LYS A 315 11.69 -27.57 2.26
N ASP A 316 11.22 -26.90 3.32
CA ASP A 316 10.01 -27.27 4.05
C ASP A 316 8.76 -26.53 3.52
N SER A 317 8.92 -25.73 2.47
CA SER A 317 7.80 -25.00 1.85
C SER A 317 6.83 -25.96 1.15
N VAL A 318 5.56 -25.84 1.50
CA VAL A 318 4.43 -26.51 0.83
C VAL A 318 3.61 -25.55 -0.05
N LEU A 319 4.03 -24.27 -0.11
CA LEU A 319 3.29 -23.22 -0.80
C LEU A 319 3.71 -23.05 -2.26
N GLY A 320 4.95 -23.41 -2.56
CA GLY A 320 5.53 -23.26 -3.89
C GLY A 320 5.58 -24.57 -4.68
N VAL A 321 6.34 -24.58 -5.75
CA VAL A 321 6.44 -25.70 -6.69
C VAL A 321 7.90 -26.05 -6.94
N SER A 322 8.27 -27.30 -6.74
CA SER A 322 9.64 -27.79 -6.98
C SER A 322 10.03 -27.63 -8.46
N GLY A 323 11.16 -26.97 -8.72
CA GLY A 323 11.65 -26.71 -10.08
C GLY A 323 11.12 -25.42 -10.73
N LEU A 324 10.23 -24.67 -10.04
CA LEU A 324 9.66 -23.41 -10.54
C LEU A 324 10.74 -22.37 -10.80
N PHE A 325 11.68 -22.21 -9.88
CA PHE A 325 12.78 -21.26 -10.03
C PHE A 325 13.66 -21.58 -11.26
N ASN A 326 13.98 -22.85 -11.46
CA ASN A 326 14.75 -23.27 -12.64
C ASN A 326 13.99 -23.04 -13.95
N ALA A 327 12.68 -23.30 -13.98
CA ALA A 327 11.83 -22.98 -15.15
C ALA A 327 11.85 -21.48 -15.49
N TRP A 328 11.82 -20.61 -14.48
CA TRP A 328 11.94 -19.16 -14.63
C TRP A 328 13.34 -18.75 -15.12
N VAL A 329 14.42 -19.27 -14.53
CA VAL A 329 15.80 -19.01 -14.97
C VAL A 329 16.01 -19.37 -16.43
N LYS A 330 15.41 -20.48 -16.89
CA LYS A 330 15.46 -20.91 -18.30
C LYS A 330 14.55 -20.11 -19.23
N GLY A 331 13.77 -19.16 -18.70
CA GLY A 331 12.88 -18.32 -19.48
C GLY A 331 11.66 -19.06 -20.04
N ASN A 332 11.22 -20.14 -19.41
CA ASN A 332 10.05 -20.93 -19.82
C ASN A 332 8.75 -20.49 -19.15
N VAL A 333 8.84 -19.69 -18.09
CA VAL A 333 7.73 -19.04 -17.37
C VAL A 333 8.19 -17.66 -16.90
N ALA A 334 7.29 -16.70 -16.79
CA ALA A 334 7.57 -15.42 -16.15
C ALA A 334 6.99 -15.40 -14.73
N LEU A 335 7.70 -14.77 -13.78
CA LEU A 335 7.24 -14.54 -12.42
C LEU A 335 7.09 -13.04 -12.15
N ALA A 336 5.96 -12.59 -11.66
CA ALA A 336 5.71 -11.21 -11.27
C ALA A 336 5.25 -11.15 -9.78
N ASN A 337 5.93 -10.37 -8.91
CA ASN A 337 7.22 -9.76 -9.18
C ASN A 337 8.32 -10.83 -9.24
N ALA A 338 9.40 -10.56 -9.96
CA ALA A 338 10.48 -11.51 -10.09
C ALA A 338 11.12 -11.82 -8.73
N PRO A 339 11.58 -13.06 -8.48
CA PRO A 339 12.37 -13.39 -7.30
C PRO A 339 13.57 -12.45 -7.17
N GLY A 340 13.87 -12.00 -5.95
CA GLY A 340 14.92 -11.03 -5.68
C GLY A 340 14.50 -9.56 -5.78
N ALA A 341 13.31 -9.23 -6.32
CA ALA A 341 12.80 -7.85 -6.34
C ALA A 341 12.67 -7.26 -4.93
N GLY A 342 12.41 -8.11 -3.93
CA GLY A 342 12.27 -7.71 -2.53
C GLY A 342 13.51 -7.08 -1.90
N VAL A 343 14.66 -7.13 -2.54
CA VAL A 343 15.86 -6.42 -2.08
C VAL A 343 15.60 -4.91 -1.97
N ALA A 344 14.77 -4.35 -2.82
CA ALA A 344 14.45 -2.92 -2.80
C ALA A 344 13.31 -2.53 -1.85
N ASP A 345 12.64 -3.50 -1.18
CA ASP A 345 11.74 -3.24 -0.05
C ASP A 345 12.51 -2.80 1.21
N ASP A 346 13.81 -3.08 1.27
CA ASP A 346 14.65 -2.76 2.43
C ASP A 346 14.68 -1.24 2.66
N LYS A 347 14.33 -0.81 3.88
CA LYS A 347 14.30 0.62 4.25
C LYS A 347 15.66 1.30 4.18
N VAL A 348 16.76 0.53 4.21
CA VAL A 348 18.11 1.06 3.94
C VAL A 348 18.21 1.50 2.49
N ILE A 349 17.72 0.68 1.55
CA ILE A 349 17.73 1.00 0.12
C ILE A 349 16.85 2.21 -0.18
N TYR A 350 15.69 2.28 0.46
CA TYR A 350 14.81 3.43 0.34
C TYR A 350 15.56 4.76 0.50
N THR A 351 16.51 4.85 1.44
CA THR A 351 17.27 6.10 1.67
C THR A 351 18.19 6.49 0.50
N TYR A 352 18.57 5.52 -0.33
CA TYR A 352 19.42 5.74 -1.50
C TYR A 352 18.62 6.00 -2.79
N ILE A 353 17.28 5.84 -2.79
CA ILE A 353 16.50 6.00 -4.03
C ILE A 353 16.71 7.34 -4.73
N PRO A 354 16.84 8.51 -4.06
CA PRO A 354 17.17 9.75 -4.73
C PRO A 354 18.51 9.70 -5.50
N LYS A 355 19.52 9.05 -4.94
CA LYS A 355 20.82 8.84 -5.60
C LYS A 355 20.71 7.82 -6.74
N ILE A 356 19.89 6.79 -6.57
CA ILE A 356 19.61 5.76 -7.57
C ILE A 356 18.91 6.36 -8.78
N ILE A 357 17.92 7.25 -8.58
CA ILE A 357 17.27 8.01 -9.65
C ILE A 357 18.30 8.84 -10.41
N LYS A 358 19.12 9.61 -9.70
CA LYS A 358 20.15 10.44 -10.32
C LYS A 358 21.16 9.61 -11.10
N TYR A 359 21.58 8.47 -10.55
CA TYR A 359 22.60 7.62 -11.15
C TYR A 359 22.14 6.93 -12.45
N TYR A 360 20.95 6.32 -12.43
CA TYR A 360 20.49 5.55 -13.61
C TYR A 360 19.73 6.37 -14.64
N LEU A 361 19.05 7.44 -14.22
CA LEU A 361 18.20 8.22 -15.12
C LEU A 361 18.78 9.59 -15.45
N ASP A 362 19.82 10.04 -14.74
CA ASP A 362 20.35 11.42 -14.76
C ASP A 362 19.25 12.49 -14.51
N GLU A 363 18.21 12.11 -13.79
CA GLU A 363 17.08 12.97 -13.44
C GLU A 363 17.13 13.36 -11.95
N ASP A 364 16.52 14.47 -11.59
CA ASP A 364 16.29 14.81 -10.18
C ASP A 364 14.97 14.16 -9.70
N PRO A 365 14.89 13.71 -8.43
CA PRO A 365 13.65 13.09 -7.92
C PRO A 365 12.46 14.05 -7.99
N ILE A 366 11.36 13.63 -8.64
CA ILE A 366 10.10 14.38 -8.69
C ILE A 366 9.37 14.29 -7.36
N LEU A 367 9.40 13.11 -6.72
CA LEU A 367 8.86 12.89 -5.38
C LEU A 367 10.00 12.75 -4.37
N PRO A 368 10.02 13.60 -3.32
CA PRO A 368 11.02 13.50 -2.27
C PRO A 368 10.77 12.29 -1.37
N ASN A 369 11.86 11.77 -0.79
CA ASN A 369 11.78 10.87 0.35
C ASN A 369 11.55 11.66 1.64
N VAL A 370 10.99 10.99 2.65
CA VAL A 370 11.08 11.46 4.02
C VAL A 370 12.56 11.42 4.46
N GLU A 371 13.02 12.47 5.15
CA GLU A 371 14.35 12.49 5.74
C GLU A 371 14.58 11.25 6.59
N SER A 372 15.72 10.60 6.43
CA SER A 372 15.98 9.31 7.06
C SER A 372 17.42 9.18 7.50
N PHE A 373 17.60 8.61 8.68
CA PHE A 373 18.91 8.38 9.31
C PHE A 373 19.18 6.88 9.38
N LEU A 374 20.31 6.43 8.82
CA LEU A 374 20.73 5.04 8.85
C LEU A 374 21.61 4.78 10.08
N CYS A 375 21.21 3.84 10.93
CA CYS A 375 21.99 3.52 12.13
C CYS A 375 23.30 2.75 11.80
N VAL A 376 23.47 2.22 10.61
CA VAL A 376 24.74 1.65 10.14
C VAL A 376 25.83 2.72 9.96
N ASP A 377 25.46 3.96 9.65
CA ASP A 377 26.38 5.10 9.65
C ASP A 377 26.61 5.58 11.09
N LYS A 378 27.86 5.58 11.54
CA LYS A 378 28.23 5.91 12.93
C LYS A 378 27.74 7.28 13.38
N LYS A 379 27.81 8.31 12.50
CA LYS A 379 27.40 9.68 12.85
C LYS A 379 25.89 9.79 12.95
N GLN A 380 25.18 9.18 11.99
CA GLN A 380 23.72 9.15 12.01
C GLN A 380 23.20 8.31 13.17
N CYS A 381 23.84 7.17 13.48
CA CYS A 381 23.49 6.35 14.64
C CYS A 381 23.60 7.13 15.96
N GLN A 382 24.68 7.88 16.14
CA GLN A 382 24.84 8.74 17.31
C GLN A 382 23.73 9.77 17.40
N HIS A 383 23.41 10.45 16.28
CA HIS A 383 22.28 11.39 16.21
C HIS A 383 20.96 10.74 16.60
N VAL A 384 20.70 9.52 16.09
CA VAL A 384 19.47 8.74 16.40
C VAL A 384 19.40 8.43 17.89
N LEU A 385 20.50 7.93 18.49
CA LEU A 385 20.55 7.56 19.91
C LEU A 385 20.35 8.77 20.84
N GLU A 386 20.86 9.94 20.46
CA GLU A 386 20.70 11.18 21.21
C GLU A 386 19.29 11.80 21.10
N ASN A 387 18.54 11.45 20.05
CA ASN A 387 17.22 12.02 19.73
C ASN A 387 16.08 10.98 19.66
N LEU A 388 16.24 9.79 20.23
CA LEU A 388 15.24 8.72 20.18
C LEU A 388 13.84 9.18 20.56
N ASN A 389 13.72 10.06 21.56
CA ASN A 389 12.45 10.62 22.04
C ASN A 389 11.75 11.57 21.06
N LYS A 390 12.38 11.90 19.91
CA LYS A 390 11.83 12.78 18.86
C LYS A 390 11.64 12.06 17.54
N LEU A 391 12.18 10.85 17.38
CA LEU A 391 12.25 10.11 16.13
C LEU A 391 11.30 8.91 16.13
N VAL A 392 10.93 8.47 14.94
CA VAL A 392 10.31 7.18 14.69
C VAL A 392 11.41 6.23 14.23
N VAL A 393 11.65 5.14 14.98
CA VAL A 393 12.65 4.14 14.62
C VAL A 393 11.96 2.92 14.04
N LYS A 394 12.46 2.43 12.91
CA LYS A 394 11.89 1.32 12.15
C LYS A 394 12.94 0.23 11.92
N PRO A 395 12.60 -1.06 12.09
CA PRO A 395 13.43 -2.14 11.59
C PRO A 395 13.51 -2.09 10.05
N ALA A 396 14.70 -2.35 9.49
CA ALA A 396 14.93 -2.25 8.05
C ALA A 396 14.17 -3.29 7.24
N ASN A 397 14.06 -4.52 7.77
CA ASN A 397 13.50 -5.68 7.06
C ASN A 397 12.04 -6.00 7.40
N GLU A 398 11.42 -5.25 8.34
CA GLU A 398 10.04 -5.47 8.76
C GLU A 398 9.06 -4.61 7.96
N SER A 399 7.82 -5.08 7.84
CA SER A 399 6.71 -4.39 7.18
C SER A 399 5.51 -4.27 8.12
N GLY A 400 4.48 -3.50 7.73
CA GLY A 400 3.24 -3.40 8.49
C GLY A 400 3.33 -2.62 9.81
N GLY A 401 4.46 -1.93 10.09
CA GLY A 401 4.65 -1.16 11.32
C GLY A 401 4.97 -1.99 12.57
N TYR A 402 5.25 -3.28 12.41
CA TYR A 402 5.69 -4.12 13.52
C TYR A 402 7.10 -3.75 13.98
N GLY A 403 7.34 -3.83 15.29
CA GLY A 403 8.66 -3.57 15.87
C GLY A 403 9.13 -2.11 15.77
N MET A 404 8.24 -1.16 15.50
CA MET A 404 8.54 0.27 15.37
C MET A 404 8.45 0.97 16.72
N LEU A 405 9.33 1.97 16.92
CA LEU A 405 9.29 2.89 18.07
C LEU A 405 8.78 4.26 17.61
N ILE A 406 7.74 4.79 18.25
CA ILE A 406 7.31 6.19 18.12
C ILE A 406 7.87 6.94 19.34
N GLY A 407 9.07 7.50 19.20
CA GLY A 407 9.82 8.10 20.31
C GLY A 407 9.06 9.11 21.15
N PRO A 408 8.31 10.06 20.58
CA PRO A 408 7.48 11.01 21.33
C PRO A 408 6.38 10.39 22.19
N GLN A 409 5.99 9.15 21.95
CA GLN A 409 4.95 8.41 22.68
C GLN A 409 5.54 7.32 23.59
N ALA A 410 6.85 7.05 23.46
CA ALA A 410 7.50 5.94 24.12
C ALA A 410 7.84 6.23 25.57
N SER A 411 7.72 5.21 26.41
CA SER A 411 8.22 5.24 27.78
C SER A 411 9.74 5.23 27.83
N LYS A 412 10.31 5.66 28.95
CA LYS A 412 11.77 5.63 29.15
C LYS A 412 12.36 4.23 28.99
N LYS A 413 11.63 3.19 29.46
CA LYS A 413 12.04 1.78 29.33
C LYS A 413 12.10 1.33 27.86
N GLU A 414 11.14 1.75 27.05
CA GLU A 414 11.12 1.43 25.60
C GLU A 414 12.26 2.15 24.88
N LEU A 415 12.54 3.41 25.19
CA LEU A 415 13.68 4.16 24.64
C LEU A 415 15.01 3.47 24.96
N GLU A 416 15.22 3.04 26.21
CA GLU A 416 16.42 2.33 26.66
C GLU A 416 16.56 0.97 25.95
N GLU A 417 15.45 0.25 25.77
CA GLU A 417 15.42 -1.03 25.05
C GLU A 417 15.79 -0.85 23.58
N PHE A 418 15.20 0.13 22.90
CA PHE A 418 15.55 0.41 21.50
C PHE A 418 16.98 0.90 21.33
N ALA A 419 17.50 1.70 22.27
CA ALA A 419 18.90 2.08 22.27
C ALA A 419 19.85 0.86 22.34
N ARG A 420 19.48 -0.18 23.12
CA ARG A 420 20.27 -1.43 23.17
C ARG A 420 20.17 -2.21 21.86
N ARG A 421 18.97 -2.34 21.29
CA ARG A 421 18.75 -3.05 20.02
C ARG A 421 19.50 -2.40 18.87
N ILE A 422 19.44 -1.07 18.73
CA ILE A 422 20.16 -0.32 17.71
C ILE A 422 21.67 -0.52 17.83
N LYS A 423 22.24 -0.48 19.06
CA LYS A 423 23.67 -0.71 19.27
C LYS A 423 24.08 -2.15 18.96
N ALA A 424 23.21 -3.13 19.20
CA ALA A 424 23.49 -4.55 18.95
C ALA A 424 23.46 -4.88 17.44
N ASP A 425 22.55 -4.29 16.68
CA ASP A 425 22.40 -4.50 15.24
C ASP A 425 22.05 -3.19 14.51
N PRO A 426 23.06 -2.31 14.31
CA PRO A 426 22.81 -1.00 13.69
C PRO A 426 22.31 -1.10 12.23
N ARG A 427 22.69 -2.15 11.49
CA ARG A 427 22.27 -2.35 10.10
C ARG A 427 20.76 -2.51 9.99
N ASN A 428 20.14 -3.09 10.97
CA ASN A 428 18.70 -3.41 10.95
C ASN A 428 17.81 -2.26 11.44
N TYR A 429 18.33 -1.06 11.64
CA TYR A 429 17.52 0.08 12.09
C TYR A 429 17.75 1.34 11.28
N MET A 430 16.67 2.03 10.99
CA MET A 430 16.65 3.39 10.49
C MET A 430 15.72 4.25 11.33
N ALA A 431 15.92 5.56 11.29
CA ALA A 431 15.06 6.51 11.98
C ALA A 431 14.60 7.63 11.05
N GLN A 432 13.44 8.17 11.33
CA GLN A 432 12.83 9.31 10.63
C GLN A 432 12.29 10.30 11.64
N PRO A 433 12.26 11.62 11.35
CA PRO A 433 11.47 12.56 12.14
C PRO A 433 10.01 12.13 12.20
N LEU A 434 9.33 12.41 13.31
CA LEU A 434 7.88 12.26 13.35
C LEU A 434 7.25 13.30 12.42
N ILE A 435 6.67 12.82 11.30
CA ILE A 435 6.06 13.69 10.32
C ILE A 435 4.68 14.12 10.78
N SER A 436 4.38 15.38 10.58
CA SER A 436 3.04 15.92 10.77
C SER A 436 2.17 15.50 9.57
N LEU A 437 1.59 14.30 9.65
CA LEU A 437 0.70 13.78 8.59
C LEU A 437 -0.48 14.72 8.37
N SER A 438 -0.89 14.87 7.11
CA SER A 438 -2.15 15.57 6.78
C SER A 438 -3.36 14.89 7.41
N THR A 439 -4.45 15.64 7.48
CA THR A 439 -5.74 15.14 7.93
C THR A 439 -6.80 15.25 6.84
N VAL A 440 -7.83 14.43 6.98
CA VAL A 440 -9.09 14.53 6.24
C VAL A 440 -10.26 14.32 7.20
N PRO A 441 -11.46 14.84 6.90
CA PRO A 441 -12.63 14.58 7.71
C PRO A 441 -13.06 13.11 7.60
N ILE A 442 -13.47 12.52 8.73
CA ILE A 442 -14.21 11.26 8.80
C ILE A 442 -15.58 11.50 9.44
N LEU A 443 -16.50 10.58 9.23
CA LEU A 443 -17.77 10.60 9.95
C LEU A 443 -17.55 10.10 11.39
N GLY A 444 -17.59 11.04 12.34
CA GLY A 444 -17.53 10.75 13.76
C GLY A 444 -18.92 10.54 14.38
N ASP A 445 -18.95 10.26 15.71
CA ASP A 445 -20.20 9.95 16.43
C ASP A 445 -21.23 11.08 16.43
N ARG A 446 -20.79 12.32 16.33
CA ARG A 446 -21.68 13.50 16.42
C ARG A 446 -21.59 14.42 15.21
N VAL A 447 -20.42 14.50 14.61
CA VAL A 447 -20.08 15.36 13.47
C VAL A 447 -18.85 14.82 12.78
N VAL A 448 -18.43 15.47 11.69
CA VAL A 448 -17.15 15.14 11.04
C VAL A 448 -15.95 15.57 11.88
N GLU A 449 -14.95 14.72 11.93
CA GLU A 449 -13.73 14.92 12.73
C GLU A 449 -12.47 14.69 11.87
N PRO A 450 -11.36 15.43 12.12
CA PRO A 450 -10.12 15.21 11.40
C PRO A 450 -9.41 13.92 11.82
N ARG A 451 -8.84 13.21 10.86
CA ARG A 451 -7.99 12.03 11.07
C ARG A 451 -6.82 12.04 10.10
N HIS A 452 -5.69 11.54 10.59
CA HIS A 452 -4.50 11.35 9.76
C HIS A 452 -4.71 10.30 8.68
N VAL A 453 -4.07 10.52 7.53
CA VAL A 453 -4.16 9.63 6.37
C VAL A 453 -2.79 9.43 5.72
N ASP A 454 -2.67 8.32 5.02
CA ASP A 454 -1.68 8.08 4.00
C ASP A 454 -2.35 7.62 2.69
N LEU A 455 -1.55 7.32 1.67
CA LEU A 455 -2.03 6.88 0.37
C LEU A 455 -1.12 5.79 -0.18
N ARG A 456 -1.69 4.68 -0.61
CA ARG A 456 -0.97 3.65 -1.37
C ARG A 456 -1.48 3.61 -2.82
N PRO A 457 -0.87 4.35 -3.75
CA PRO A 457 -1.05 4.12 -5.18
C PRO A 457 -0.38 2.81 -5.61
N PHE A 458 -0.83 2.31 -6.78
CA PHE A 458 -0.24 1.12 -7.40
C PHE A 458 0.34 1.48 -8.76
N VAL A 459 1.56 1.02 -9.00
CA VAL A 459 2.29 1.22 -10.25
C VAL A 459 2.53 -0.13 -10.90
N LEU A 460 2.20 -0.22 -12.17
CA LEU A 460 2.47 -1.39 -13.00
C LEU A 460 3.59 -1.04 -14.00
N GLN A 461 4.52 -1.97 -14.23
CA GLN A 461 5.61 -1.79 -15.18
C GLN A 461 5.97 -3.10 -15.90
N ALA A 462 5.96 -3.04 -17.22
CA ALA A 462 6.56 -4.02 -18.11
C ALA A 462 7.25 -3.26 -19.26
N ASP A 463 6.81 -3.42 -20.50
CA ASP A 463 7.19 -2.56 -21.64
C ASP A 463 6.63 -1.14 -21.51
N LYS A 464 5.54 -0.98 -20.78
CA LYS A 464 4.88 0.29 -20.45
C LYS A 464 4.72 0.42 -18.95
N SER A 465 4.48 1.65 -18.50
CA SER A 465 4.13 1.94 -17.10
C SER A 465 2.70 2.44 -17.02
N TYR A 466 1.99 2.01 -15.97
CA TYR A 466 0.67 2.49 -15.60
C TYR A 466 0.65 2.85 -14.11
N VAL A 467 0.01 3.94 -13.76
CA VAL A 467 -0.23 4.33 -12.35
C VAL A 467 -1.74 4.45 -12.15
N THR A 468 -2.26 3.85 -11.08
CA THR A 468 -3.68 3.98 -10.74
C THR A 468 -4.05 5.45 -10.57
N PRO A 469 -5.22 5.92 -11.07
CA PRO A 469 -5.71 7.26 -10.75
C PRO A 469 -6.15 7.37 -9.28
N GLY A 470 -5.22 7.64 -8.38
CA GLY A 470 -5.39 7.60 -6.93
C GLY A 470 -4.71 6.38 -6.31
N GLY A 471 -5.28 5.90 -5.21
CA GLY A 471 -4.74 4.79 -4.45
C GLY A 471 -5.64 4.40 -3.29
N LEU A 472 -5.23 3.41 -2.53
CA LEU A 472 -5.88 3.10 -1.27
C LEU A 472 -5.51 4.16 -0.22
N THR A 473 -6.44 5.03 0.15
CA THR A 473 -6.27 5.89 1.33
C THR A 473 -6.51 5.05 2.59
N ARG A 474 -5.49 5.01 3.47
CA ARG A 474 -5.64 4.47 4.82
C ARG A 474 -5.85 5.62 5.80
N VAL A 475 -6.68 5.42 6.81
CA VAL A 475 -7.08 6.46 7.75
C VAL A 475 -6.99 5.98 9.18
N ALA A 476 -6.45 6.81 10.08
CA ALA A 476 -6.45 6.52 11.51
C ALA A 476 -7.89 6.60 12.06
N MET A 477 -8.42 5.51 12.60
CA MET A 477 -9.78 5.49 13.15
C MET A 477 -9.84 6.10 14.55
N VAL A 478 -8.76 6.00 15.32
CA VAL A 478 -8.65 6.53 16.67
C VAL A 478 -8.18 7.99 16.65
N LYS A 479 -8.87 8.87 17.37
CA LYS A 479 -8.51 10.29 17.48
C LYS A 479 -7.10 10.48 18.02
N GLY A 480 -6.29 11.26 17.33
CA GLY A 480 -4.89 11.55 17.71
C GLY A 480 -3.90 10.43 17.43
N SER A 481 -4.34 9.30 16.86
CA SER A 481 -3.46 8.23 16.42
C SER A 481 -2.81 8.56 15.07
N TYR A 482 -1.53 8.21 14.93
CA TYR A 482 -0.79 8.22 13.67
C TYR A 482 -0.82 6.85 12.97
N ILE A 483 -1.46 5.86 13.59
CA ILE A 483 -1.55 4.50 13.04
C ILE A 483 -2.68 4.47 12.02
N VAL A 484 -2.32 4.43 10.74
CA VAL A 484 -3.25 4.35 9.60
C VAL A 484 -3.35 2.94 9.02
N ASN A 485 -2.39 2.07 9.33
CA ASN A 485 -2.32 0.72 8.77
C ASN A 485 -3.51 -0.15 9.19
N SER A 486 -4.18 -0.77 8.23
CA SER A 486 -5.37 -1.60 8.45
C SER A 486 -5.09 -2.82 9.34
N SER A 487 -3.88 -3.40 9.27
CA SER A 487 -3.47 -4.53 10.15
C SER A 487 -3.39 -4.13 11.63
N GLN A 488 -3.29 -2.85 11.94
CA GLN A 488 -3.21 -2.30 13.30
C GLN A 488 -4.46 -1.49 13.69
N GLY A 489 -5.58 -1.68 12.99
CA GLY A 489 -6.85 -1.04 13.31
C GLY A 489 -7.14 0.27 12.56
N GLY A 490 -6.36 0.60 11.55
CA GLY A 490 -6.68 1.66 10.60
C GLY A 490 -7.87 1.31 9.72
N GLY A 491 -8.55 2.33 9.21
CA GLY A 491 -9.62 2.22 8.21
C GLY A 491 -9.18 2.61 6.82
N SER A 492 -10.15 2.68 5.91
CA SER A 492 -9.92 3.09 4.54
C SER A 492 -10.96 4.11 4.06
N LYS A 493 -10.63 4.79 2.97
CA LYS A 493 -11.51 5.76 2.27
C LYS A 493 -11.33 5.58 0.76
N ASP A 494 -12.37 5.93 0.00
CA ASP A 494 -12.20 6.10 -1.44
C ASP A 494 -11.37 7.35 -1.75
N THR A 495 -10.56 7.29 -2.77
CA THR A 495 -9.70 8.40 -3.24
C THR A 495 -10.17 8.88 -4.59
N TRP A 496 -10.53 10.15 -4.71
CA TRP A 496 -11.01 10.74 -5.94
C TRP A 496 -9.99 11.72 -6.52
N ILE A 497 -9.55 11.43 -7.73
CA ILE A 497 -8.78 12.38 -8.54
C ILE A 497 -9.79 13.19 -9.34
N VAL A 498 -9.85 14.48 -9.06
CA VAL A 498 -10.86 15.37 -9.61
C VAL A 498 -10.24 16.47 -10.49
N SER A 499 -10.96 16.87 -11.53
CA SER A 499 -10.55 18.00 -12.37
C SER A 499 -10.40 19.28 -11.53
N ASP A 500 -9.47 20.13 -11.94
CA ASP A 500 -9.22 21.45 -11.31
C ASP A 500 -10.24 22.53 -11.72
N ASP A 501 -11.17 22.23 -12.63
CA ASP A 501 -12.15 23.14 -13.20
C ASP A 501 -13.28 23.53 -12.24
#